data_d13dce2f4069f68172d3d5694857201e
#
_entry.id   d13dce2f4069f68172d3d5694857201e
#
_cell.length_a   1.000
_cell.length_b   1.000
_cell.length_c   1.000
_cell.angle_alpha   90.00
_cell.angle_beta   90.00
_cell.angle_gamma   90.00
#
_symmetry.space_group_name_H-M   'P 1'
#
loop_
_entity.id
_entity.type
_entity.pdbx_description
1 polymer ?
#
loop_
_entity_poly.entity_id
_entity_poly.type
_entity_poly.pdbx_seq_one_letter_code
_entity_poly.pdbx_strand_id
1 'polypeptide(L)'
;MRVLITLAVLIGLGLAGAAAVVSFGLYNVSARVGHLPGVAWGLHTTFRNSVSLRAPAPEEVPRLDDPDLIALGAAHYATGCAMCHGAPGEEQTPTVRAMVPAPPPIAEAVAHWGAPELHWIVENGAKMTGMPAWPVENRADEVWAVVAYLEAIKGGTAPEMPSPDLDGRAYCQSCHEDIGGRVPRLDILSADYLEAQLEAYRTGARPSGIMAQAVTLVPEGSFAALAEYFSAPSTGAGAEPVPQEGPGTALARQGTRDVPACLACHGGQTPRKGPRLFGQNEAYLAAQLTLWRDGTLTHDPLMAAASRDLTTEEIETLSRYFARAGR
;
A
#
# COMPACT_ATOMS: atom_id res chain seq x y z
N MET A 1 -15.58 -13.99 55.30
CA MET A 1 -15.67 -15.36 54.78
C MET A 1 -16.91 -15.61 53.92
N ARG A 2 -18.14 -15.34 54.38
CA ARG A 2 -19.39 -15.55 53.59
C ARG A 2 -19.41 -14.78 52.26
N VAL A 3 -19.02 -13.51 52.22
CA VAL A 3 -18.96 -12.69 51.01
C VAL A 3 -18.01 -13.30 49.96
N LEU A 4 -16.82 -13.74 50.39
CA LEU A 4 -15.85 -14.35 49.48
C LEU A 4 -16.36 -15.70 48.88
N ILE A 5 -17.05 -16.47 49.68
CA ILE A 5 -17.70 -17.74 49.23
C ILE A 5 -18.80 -17.42 48.21
N THR A 6 -19.65 -16.44 48.49
CA THR A 6 -20.72 -16.04 47.57
C THR A 6 -20.12 -15.53 46.22
N LEU A 7 -19.07 -14.69 46.27
CA LEU A 7 -18.40 -14.23 45.06
C LEU A 7 -17.80 -15.39 44.27
N ALA A 8 -17.11 -16.33 44.94
CA ALA A 8 -16.53 -17.53 44.29
C ALA A 8 -17.61 -18.39 43.60
N VAL A 9 -18.74 -18.60 44.26
CA VAL A 9 -19.87 -19.35 43.69
C VAL A 9 -20.46 -18.61 42.46
N LEU A 10 -20.68 -17.32 42.54
CA LEU A 10 -21.19 -16.55 41.41
C LEU A 10 -20.23 -16.53 40.20
N ILE A 11 -18.91 -16.41 40.45
CA ILE A 11 -17.89 -16.52 39.41
C ILE A 11 -17.91 -17.95 38.81
N GLY A 12 -17.98 -18.98 39.66
CA GLY A 12 -18.03 -20.37 39.19
C GLY A 12 -19.25 -20.66 38.31
N LEU A 13 -20.42 -20.18 38.72
CA LEU A 13 -21.66 -20.29 37.92
C LEU A 13 -21.55 -19.50 36.60
N GLY A 14 -20.97 -18.31 36.62
CA GLY A 14 -20.72 -17.53 35.41
C GLY A 14 -19.79 -18.23 34.44
N LEU A 15 -18.69 -18.81 34.92
CA LEU A 15 -17.75 -19.58 34.11
C LEU A 15 -18.39 -20.88 33.55
N ALA A 16 -19.16 -21.58 34.38
CA ALA A 16 -19.87 -22.78 33.93
C ALA A 16 -20.92 -22.44 32.87
N GLY A 17 -21.65 -21.34 33.04
CA GLY A 17 -22.61 -20.84 32.06
C GLY A 17 -21.93 -20.45 30.72
N ALA A 18 -20.81 -19.71 30.79
CA ALA A 18 -20.02 -19.36 29.60
C ALA A 18 -19.47 -20.62 28.89
N ALA A 19 -18.95 -21.60 29.64
CA ALA A 19 -18.50 -22.86 29.09
C ALA A 19 -19.65 -23.66 28.42
N ALA A 20 -20.85 -23.65 29.01
CA ALA A 20 -22.02 -24.27 28.41
C ALA A 20 -22.43 -23.58 27.09
N VAL A 21 -22.46 -22.24 27.05
CA VAL A 21 -22.76 -21.51 25.84
C VAL A 21 -21.80 -21.88 24.71
N VAL A 22 -20.50 -21.94 24.99
CA VAL A 22 -19.46 -22.29 23.98
C VAL A 22 -19.58 -23.78 23.58
N SER A 23 -19.67 -24.71 24.56
CA SER A 23 -19.63 -26.14 24.30
C SER A 23 -20.87 -26.66 23.59
N PHE A 24 -22.04 -26.07 23.87
CA PHE A 24 -23.32 -26.48 23.29
C PHE A 24 -23.80 -25.57 22.15
N GLY A 25 -23.01 -24.55 21.76
CA GLY A 25 -23.36 -23.65 20.66
C GLY A 25 -24.64 -22.87 20.92
N LEU A 26 -24.92 -22.48 22.17
CA LEU A 26 -26.16 -21.79 22.53
C LEU A 26 -26.25 -20.34 22.02
N TYR A 27 -25.12 -19.75 21.67
CA TYR A 27 -25.09 -18.43 21.01
C TYR A 27 -25.27 -18.60 19.49
N ASN A 28 -26.29 -17.94 18.93
CA ASN A 28 -26.53 -18.00 17.49
C ASN A 28 -25.52 -17.14 16.74
N VAL A 29 -24.64 -17.77 15.96
CA VAL A 29 -23.60 -17.09 15.14
C VAL A 29 -24.04 -16.80 13.70
N SER A 30 -25.34 -17.01 13.37
CA SER A 30 -25.85 -16.73 12.05
C SER A 30 -25.77 -15.23 11.73
N ALA A 31 -25.27 -14.90 10.53
CA ALA A 31 -25.29 -13.52 10.02
C ALA A 31 -26.72 -12.94 9.81
N ARG A 32 -27.77 -13.75 9.91
CA ARG A 32 -29.17 -13.28 9.88
C ARG A 32 -29.68 -12.75 11.21
N VAL A 33 -28.94 -12.97 12.28
CA VAL A 33 -29.31 -12.59 13.64
C VAL A 33 -28.31 -11.55 14.14
N GLY A 34 -28.79 -10.34 14.41
CA GLY A 34 -27.94 -9.29 14.97
C GLY A 34 -27.40 -9.63 16.37
N HIS A 35 -26.43 -8.88 16.82
CA HIS A 35 -25.92 -8.99 18.18
C HIS A 35 -26.99 -8.71 19.23
N LEU A 36 -26.80 -9.25 20.43
CA LEU A 36 -27.61 -8.92 21.59
C LEU A 36 -27.59 -7.39 21.84
N PRO A 37 -28.70 -6.82 22.38
CA PRO A 37 -28.73 -5.42 22.74
C PRO A 37 -27.53 -5.03 23.63
N GLY A 38 -26.87 -3.92 23.29
CA GLY A 38 -25.66 -3.45 23.96
C GLY A 38 -24.35 -4.01 23.44
N VAL A 39 -24.31 -5.22 22.87
CA VAL A 39 -23.08 -5.79 22.28
C VAL A 39 -22.64 -4.97 21.09
N ALA A 40 -23.52 -4.64 20.17
CA ALA A 40 -23.24 -3.80 19.01
C ALA A 40 -22.69 -2.43 19.45
N TRP A 41 -23.32 -1.78 20.42
CA TRP A 41 -22.85 -0.51 20.98
C TRP A 41 -21.44 -0.64 21.58
N GLY A 42 -21.20 -1.69 22.37
CA GLY A 42 -19.88 -1.95 22.96
C GLY A 42 -18.80 -2.15 21.91
N LEU A 43 -19.08 -2.95 20.86
CA LEU A 43 -18.15 -3.20 19.77
C LEU A 43 -17.84 -1.92 18.97
N HIS A 44 -18.87 -1.16 18.58
CA HIS A 44 -18.69 0.10 17.85
C HIS A 44 -17.93 1.14 18.68
N THR A 45 -18.26 1.29 19.97
CA THR A 45 -17.56 2.22 20.84
C THR A 45 -16.10 1.83 21.01
N THR A 46 -15.84 0.54 21.22
CA THR A 46 -14.47 0.02 21.33
C THR A 46 -13.69 0.26 20.02
N PHE A 47 -14.29 0.00 18.86
CA PHE A 47 -13.66 0.25 17.58
C PHE A 47 -13.28 1.72 17.43
N ARG A 48 -14.23 2.65 17.63
CA ARG A 48 -13.96 4.09 17.52
C ARG A 48 -12.84 4.56 18.44
N ASN A 49 -12.89 4.17 19.71
CA ASN A 49 -11.87 4.55 20.69
C ASN A 49 -10.51 3.92 20.37
N SER A 50 -10.51 2.69 19.85
CA SER A 50 -9.29 1.98 19.42
C SER A 50 -8.62 2.67 18.24
N VAL A 51 -9.41 3.10 17.24
CA VAL A 51 -8.93 3.87 16.09
C VAL A 51 -8.34 5.20 16.53
N SER A 52 -9.10 6.01 17.26
CA SER A 52 -8.65 7.33 17.71
C SER A 52 -7.41 7.28 18.62
N LEU A 53 -7.25 6.18 19.38
CA LEU A 53 -6.07 6.00 20.25
C LEU A 53 -4.79 5.67 19.45
N ARG A 54 -4.93 5.05 18.27
CA ARG A 54 -3.80 4.46 17.53
C ARG A 54 -3.55 5.09 16.16
N ALA A 55 -4.43 5.99 15.75
CA ALA A 55 -4.24 6.74 14.51
C ALA A 55 -2.89 7.49 14.53
N PRO A 56 -2.21 7.62 13.39
CA PRO A 56 -0.99 8.44 13.28
C PRO A 56 -1.21 9.86 13.80
N ALA A 57 -0.15 10.50 14.23
CA ALA A 57 -0.23 11.91 14.63
C ALA A 57 -0.55 12.81 13.42
N PRO A 58 -1.27 13.93 13.61
CA PRO A 58 -1.62 14.82 12.49
C PRO A 58 -0.40 15.32 11.71
N GLU A 59 0.75 15.43 12.36
CA GLU A 59 2.02 15.87 11.75
C GLU A 59 2.63 14.83 10.81
N GLU A 60 2.19 13.57 10.89
CA GLU A 60 2.63 12.47 10.04
C GLU A 60 1.83 12.38 8.73
N VAL A 61 0.73 13.12 8.63
CA VAL A 61 -0.13 13.12 7.44
C VAL A 61 0.58 13.84 6.29
N PRO A 62 0.87 13.15 5.17
CA PRO A 62 1.48 13.79 4.02
C PRO A 62 0.49 14.71 3.30
N ARG A 63 0.96 15.43 2.27
CA ARG A 63 0.06 16.13 1.36
C ARG A 63 -0.85 15.13 0.65
N LEU A 64 -2.16 15.26 0.83
CA LEU A 64 -3.17 14.38 0.25
C LEU A 64 -3.86 14.98 -0.99
N ASP A 65 -3.51 16.21 -1.37
CA ASP A 65 -4.05 16.94 -2.51
C ASP A 65 -3.20 16.76 -3.81
N ASP A 66 -2.23 15.84 -3.78
CA ASP A 66 -1.41 15.48 -4.94
C ASP A 66 -2.26 14.64 -5.92
N PRO A 67 -2.49 15.11 -7.17
CA PRO A 67 -3.29 14.39 -8.16
C PRO A 67 -2.76 12.98 -8.47
N ASP A 68 -1.44 12.78 -8.53
CA ASP A 68 -0.83 11.48 -8.80
C ASP A 68 -1.08 10.52 -7.64
N LEU A 69 -1.01 11.00 -6.40
CA LEU A 69 -1.30 10.20 -5.22
C LEU A 69 -2.77 9.79 -5.16
N ILE A 70 -3.69 10.72 -5.50
CA ILE A 70 -5.13 10.47 -5.56
C ILE A 70 -5.44 9.45 -6.66
N ALA A 71 -4.84 9.58 -7.85
CA ALA A 71 -5.04 8.65 -8.95
C ALA A 71 -4.54 7.23 -8.61
N LEU A 72 -3.38 7.12 -7.94
CA LEU A 72 -2.87 5.83 -7.45
C LEU A 72 -3.83 5.20 -6.44
N GLY A 73 -4.38 6.00 -5.53
CA GLY A 73 -5.38 5.56 -4.56
C GLY A 73 -6.67 5.09 -5.23
N ALA A 74 -7.15 5.81 -6.25
CA ALA A 74 -8.33 5.45 -7.03
C ALA A 74 -8.15 4.10 -7.74
N ALA A 75 -6.99 3.89 -8.36
CA ALA A 75 -6.67 2.65 -9.06
C ALA A 75 -6.61 1.43 -8.12
N HIS A 76 -6.00 1.59 -6.94
CA HIS A 76 -5.99 0.52 -5.94
C HIS A 76 -7.38 0.28 -5.33
N TYR A 77 -8.13 1.36 -5.05
CA TYR A 77 -9.50 1.28 -4.52
C TYR A 77 -10.41 0.46 -5.46
N ALA A 78 -10.31 0.69 -6.78
CA ALA A 78 -11.12 -0.01 -7.78
C ALA A 78 -11.04 -1.53 -7.65
N THR A 79 -9.86 -2.08 -7.38
CA THR A 79 -9.62 -3.52 -7.35
C THR A 79 -9.58 -4.14 -5.95
N GLY A 80 -9.23 -3.34 -4.92
CA GLY A 80 -9.07 -3.83 -3.56
C GLY A 80 -10.27 -3.54 -2.65
N CYS A 81 -11.04 -2.48 -2.90
CA CYS A 81 -12.01 -1.96 -1.95
C CYS A 81 -13.44 -1.86 -2.51
N ALA A 82 -13.59 -1.48 -3.79
CA ALA A 82 -14.89 -1.19 -4.41
C ALA A 82 -15.85 -2.40 -4.40
N MET A 83 -15.33 -3.62 -4.45
CA MET A 83 -16.14 -4.84 -4.38
C MET A 83 -17.01 -4.91 -3.11
N CYS A 84 -16.55 -4.32 -2.00
CA CYS A 84 -17.27 -4.29 -0.71
C CYS A 84 -17.88 -2.92 -0.42
N HIS A 85 -17.16 -1.82 -0.69
CA HIS A 85 -17.59 -0.47 -0.34
C HIS A 85 -18.37 0.25 -1.46
N GLY A 86 -18.45 -0.34 -2.65
CA GLY A 86 -19.06 0.26 -3.84
C GLY A 86 -18.20 1.36 -4.46
N ALA A 87 -18.56 1.80 -5.65
CA ALA A 87 -18.02 3.02 -6.24
C ALA A 87 -18.77 4.25 -5.68
N PRO A 88 -18.17 5.45 -5.71
CA PRO A 88 -18.86 6.66 -5.30
C PRO A 88 -20.15 6.88 -6.10
N GLY A 89 -21.29 6.92 -5.41
CA GLY A 89 -22.61 7.10 -6.04
C GLY A 89 -23.26 5.81 -6.55
N GLU A 90 -22.62 4.67 -6.44
CA GLU A 90 -23.17 3.37 -6.85
C GLU A 90 -23.66 2.56 -5.66
N GLU A 91 -24.71 1.76 -5.90
CA GLU A 91 -25.21 0.82 -4.90
C GLU A 91 -24.33 -0.43 -4.82
N GLN A 92 -24.10 -0.88 -3.59
CA GLN A 92 -23.45 -2.18 -3.33
C GLN A 92 -24.33 -3.35 -3.80
N THR A 93 -23.68 -4.48 -4.12
CA THR A 93 -24.41 -5.68 -4.49
C THR A 93 -25.29 -6.21 -3.35
N PRO A 94 -26.39 -6.92 -3.66
CA PRO A 94 -27.24 -7.51 -2.61
C PRO A 94 -26.48 -8.46 -1.66
N THR A 95 -25.46 -9.16 -2.17
CA THR A 95 -24.62 -10.07 -1.37
C THR A 95 -23.83 -9.29 -0.32
N VAL A 96 -23.23 -8.18 -0.72
CA VAL A 96 -22.45 -7.32 0.19
C VAL A 96 -23.35 -6.69 1.24
N ARG A 97 -24.52 -6.20 0.84
CA ARG A 97 -25.52 -5.65 1.78
C ARG A 97 -26.07 -6.67 2.78
N ALA A 98 -25.97 -7.97 2.46
CA ALA A 98 -26.41 -9.04 3.36
C ALA A 98 -25.34 -9.47 4.39
N MET A 99 -24.13 -8.91 4.34
CA MET A 99 -23.09 -9.17 5.34
C MET A 99 -23.46 -8.59 6.71
N VAL A 100 -22.98 -9.20 7.79
CA VAL A 100 -23.18 -8.71 9.16
C VAL A 100 -21.86 -8.72 9.91
N PRO A 101 -21.28 -7.54 10.20
CA PRO A 101 -21.77 -6.22 9.79
C PRO A 101 -21.66 -6.01 8.28
N ALA A 102 -22.60 -5.29 7.70
CA ALA A 102 -22.51 -4.86 6.32
C ALA A 102 -21.41 -3.80 6.18
N PRO A 103 -20.54 -3.90 5.14
CA PRO A 103 -19.61 -2.81 4.82
C PRO A 103 -20.42 -1.54 4.55
N PRO A 104 -20.07 -0.37 5.15
CA PRO A 104 -20.74 0.87 4.81
C PRO A 104 -20.42 1.27 3.36
N PRO A 105 -21.37 1.86 2.61
CA PRO A 105 -21.07 2.52 1.34
C PRO A 105 -19.95 3.56 1.53
N ILE A 106 -19.07 3.70 0.53
CA ILE A 106 -17.83 4.48 0.73
C ILE A 106 -18.08 5.91 1.19
N ALA A 107 -19.08 6.59 0.67
CA ALA A 107 -19.40 7.96 1.07
C ALA A 107 -19.78 8.05 2.57
N GLU A 108 -20.46 7.04 3.11
CA GLU A 108 -20.81 6.96 4.53
C GLU A 108 -19.59 6.55 5.36
N ALA A 109 -18.79 5.62 4.83
CA ALA A 109 -17.59 5.11 5.51
C ALA A 109 -16.61 6.23 5.87
N VAL A 110 -16.41 7.19 4.95
CA VAL A 110 -15.41 8.27 5.13
C VAL A 110 -15.94 9.49 5.87
N ALA A 111 -17.27 9.64 5.99
CA ALA A 111 -17.92 10.89 6.44
C ALA A 111 -17.48 11.35 7.84
N HIS A 112 -17.15 10.43 8.73
CA HIS A 112 -16.96 10.70 10.16
C HIS A 112 -15.52 10.53 10.65
N TRP A 113 -14.58 10.24 9.76
CA TRP A 113 -13.18 10.00 10.10
C TRP A 113 -12.28 11.07 9.50
N GLY A 114 -11.20 11.40 10.19
CA GLY A 114 -10.12 12.19 9.64
C GLY A 114 -9.11 11.31 8.89
N ALA A 115 -8.19 11.92 8.18
CA ALA A 115 -7.16 11.21 7.43
C ALA A 115 -6.30 10.27 8.29
N PRO A 116 -5.87 10.64 9.52
CA PRO A 116 -5.15 9.72 10.39
C PRO A 116 -5.94 8.46 10.73
N GLU A 117 -7.22 8.62 11.09
CA GLU A 117 -8.09 7.50 11.43
C GLU A 117 -8.38 6.61 10.22
N LEU A 118 -8.62 7.21 9.04
CA LEU A 118 -8.78 6.47 7.79
C LEU A 118 -7.53 5.66 7.46
N HIS A 119 -6.35 6.24 7.67
CA HIS A 119 -5.09 5.52 7.50
C HIS A 119 -5.02 4.29 8.39
N TRP A 120 -5.25 4.47 9.71
CA TRP A 120 -5.21 3.35 10.64
C TRP A 120 -6.23 2.25 10.29
N ILE A 121 -7.45 2.65 9.89
CA ILE A 121 -8.52 1.71 9.52
C ILE A 121 -8.14 0.89 8.28
N VAL A 122 -7.60 1.54 7.25
CA VAL A 122 -7.21 0.85 6.01
C VAL A 122 -5.98 -0.03 6.23
N GLU A 123 -5.01 0.43 7.02
CA GLU A 123 -3.82 -0.34 7.36
C GLU A 123 -4.15 -1.60 8.17
N ASN A 124 -4.98 -1.47 9.19
CA ASN A 124 -5.19 -2.51 10.20
C ASN A 124 -6.48 -3.32 10.01
N GLY A 125 -7.39 -2.84 9.16
CA GLY A 125 -8.70 -3.48 8.99
C GLY A 125 -9.58 -3.39 10.24
N ALA A 126 -10.64 -4.18 10.27
CA ALA A 126 -11.56 -4.25 11.40
C ALA A 126 -11.77 -5.71 11.84
N LYS A 127 -11.26 -6.07 13.01
CA LYS A 127 -11.32 -7.42 13.56
C LYS A 127 -12.77 -7.93 13.65
N MET A 128 -12.98 -9.19 13.29
CA MET A 128 -14.28 -9.88 13.27
C MET A 128 -15.29 -9.26 12.27
N THR A 129 -14.80 -8.58 11.25
CA THR A 129 -15.58 -8.13 10.09
C THR A 129 -14.98 -8.68 8.81
N GLY A 130 -15.58 -8.37 7.66
CA GLY A 130 -15.01 -8.68 6.34
C GLY A 130 -13.92 -7.73 5.88
N MET A 131 -13.59 -6.68 6.64
CA MET A 131 -12.55 -5.71 6.26
C MET A 131 -11.15 -6.21 6.65
N PRO A 132 -10.31 -6.62 5.69
CA PRO A 132 -8.96 -7.09 5.96
C PRO A 132 -8.04 -5.95 6.34
N ALA A 133 -6.89 -6.26 6.93
CA ALA A 133 -5.78 -5.34 7.03
C ALA A 133 -5.08 -5.17 5.66
N TRP A 134 -4.22 -4.16 5.54
CA TRP A 134 -3.35 -3.99 4.37
C TRP A 134 -2.56 -5.27 4.10
N PRO A 135 -2.47 -5.74 2.85
CA PRO A 135 -1.98 -7.10 2.58
C PRO A 135 -0.50 -7.33 2.88
N VAL A 136 0.26 -6.27 3.11
CA VAL A 136 1.70 -6.35 3.40
C VAL A 136 2.03 -5.52 4.63
N GLU A 137 2.53 -6.18 5.68
CA GLU A 137 3.03 -5.49 6.87
C GLU A 137 4.19 -4.53 6.53
N ASN A 138 4.35 -3.49 7.33
CA ASN A 138 5.39 -2.46 7.21
C ASN A 138 5.35 -1.64 5.90
N ARG A 139 4.21 -1.62 5.18
CA ARG A 139 3.98 -0.78 4.00
C ARG A 139 2.83 0.21 4.23
N ALA A 140 2.79 0.79 5.43
CA ALA A 140 1.86 1.85 5.80
C ALA A 140 1.99 3.11 4.91
N ASP A 141 3.16 3.32 4.30
CA ASP A 141 3.42 4.37 3.33
C ASP A 141 2.50 4.32 2.10
N GLU A 142 2.14 3.12 1.64
CA GLU A 142 1.25 2.92 0.48
C GLU A 142 -0.22 3.25 0.79
N VAL A 143 -0.62 3.13 2.05
CA VAL A 143 -1.99 3.39 2.50
C VAL A 143 -2.40 4.85 2.27
N TRP A 144 -1.45 5.78 2.34
CA TRP A 144 -1.71 7.19 2.12
C TRP A 144 -2.27 7.49 0.72
N ALA A 145 -1.95 6.70 -0.30
CA ALA A 145 -2.56 6.85 -1.61
C ALA A 145 -4.08 6.59 -1.56
N VAL A 146 -4.49 5.51 -0.88
CA VAL A 146 -5.91 5.21 -0.68
C VAL A 146 -6.58 6.32 0.15
N VAL A 147 -5.94 6.77 1.23
CA VAL A 147 -6.48 7.86 2.07
C VAL A 147 -6.65 9.15 1.29
N ALA A 148 -5.70 9.49 0.40
CA ALA A 148 -5.83 10.66 -0.48
C ALA A 148 -7.08 10.57 -1.38
N TYR A 149 -7.33 9.40 -1.94
CA TYR A 149 -8.56 9.16 -2.72
C TYR A 149 -9.83 9.23 -1.85
N LEU A 150 -9.82 8.65 -0.64
CA LEU A 150 -10.93 8.71 0.31
C LEU A 150 -11.25 10.16 0.73
N GLU A 151 -10.25 10.98 0.97
CA GLU A 151 -10.45 12.41 1.26
C GLU A 151 -10.98 13.16 0.03
N ALA A 152 -10.56 12.81 -1.18
CA ALA A 152 -11.12 13.36 -2.41
C ALA A 152 -12.61 12.96 -2.59
N ILE A 153 -13.01 11.72 -2.25
CA ILE A 153 -14.42 11.31 -2.22
C ILE A 153 -15.21 12.18 -1.24
N LYS A 154 -14.69 12.33 -0.03
CA LYS A 154 -15.33 13.14 1.02
C LYS A 154 -15.47 14.61 0.63
N GLY A 155 -14.49 15.15 -0.11
CA GLY A 155 -14.50 16.49 -0.67
C GLY A 155 -15.33 16.65 -1.94
N GLY A 156 -15.86 15.58 -2.53
CA GLY A 156 -16.60 15.61 -3.80
C GLY A 156 -15.71 15.92 -5.04
N THR A 157 -14.41 15.68 -4.94
CA THR A 157 -13.41 15.97 -5.99
C THR A 157 -12.72 14.70 -6.52
N ALA A 158 -13.21 13.52 -6.11
CA ALA A 158 -12.61 12.25 -6.51
C ALA A 158 -12.65 12.07 -8.03
N PRO A 159 -11.53 11.68 -8.67
CA PRO A 159 -11.52 11.29 -10.07
C PRO A 159 -12.31 10.00 -10.26
N GLU A 160 -12.71 9.75 -11.51
CA GLU A 160 -13.25 8.47 -11.92
C GLU A 160 -12.23 7.36 -11.69
N MET A 161 -12.69 6.23 -11.15
CA MET A 161 -11.83 5.05 -10.98
C MET A 161 -11.57 4.39 -12.33
N PRO A 162 -10.37 3.84 -12.57
CA PRO A 162 -10.17 2.97 -13.71
C PRO A 162 -11.10 1.75 -13.61
N SER A 163 -11.53 1.24 -14.77
CA SER A 163 -12.39 0.05 -14.80
C SER A 163 -11.69 -1.14 -14.14
N PRO A 164 -12.35 -1.87 -13.24
CA PRO A 164 -11.80 -3.09 -12.67
C PRO A 164 -11.68 -4.24 -13.68
N ASP A 165 -12.35 -4.14 -14.84
CA ASP A 165 -12.38 -5.15 -15.89
C ASP A 165 -11.25 -4.98 -16.92
N LEU A 166 -10.26 -4.12 -16.66
CA LEU A 166 -9.09 -3.98 -17.52
C LEU A 166 -8.31 -5.31 -17.59
N ASP A 167 -7.87 -5.68 -18.79
CA ASP A 167 -6.94 -6.80 -18.92
C ASP A 167 -5.59 -6.46 -18.24
N GLY A 168 -4.78 -7.50 -17.97
CA GLY A 168 -3.55 -7.34 -17.19
C GLY A 168 -2.63 -6.24 -17.71
N ARG A 169 -2.52 -6.05 -19.06
CA ARG A 169 -1.69 -5.00 -19.65
C ARG A 169 -2.30 -3.62 -19.47
N ALA A 170 -3.57 -3.44 -19.82
CA ALA A 170 -4.26 -2.16 -19.69
C ALA A 170 -4.33 -1.72 -18.21
N TYR A 171 -4.49 -2.67 -17.30
CA TYR A 171 -4.44 -2.39 -15.87
C TYR A 171 -3.04 -1.89 -15.44
N CYS A 172 -1.96 -2.51 -15.89
CA CYS A 172 -0.61 -2.03 -15.58
C CYS A 172 -0.36 -0.62 -16.16
N GLN A 173 -0.82 -0.36 -17.39
CA GLN A 173 -0.70 0.95 -18.05
C GLN A 173 -1.41 2.04 -17.27
N SER A 174 -2.61 1.79 -16.73
CA SER A 174 -3.39 2.78 -15.98
C SER A 174 -2.65 3.40 -14.79
N CYS A 175 -1.60 2.74 -14.29
CA CYS A 175 -0.72 3.27 -13.26
C CYS A 175 0.66 3.67 -13.83
N HIS A 176 1.32 2.76 -14.55
CA HIS A 176 2.72 2.92 -14.93
C HIS A 176 2.95 3.82 -16.16
N GLU A 177 1.92 4.14 -16.93
CA GLU A 177 1.98 5.10 -18.04
C GLU A 177 1.22 6.38 -17.75
N ASP A 178 0.08 6.29 -17.03
CA ASP A 178 -0.84 7.41 -16.83
C ASP A 178 -0.56 8.20 -15.53
N ILE A 179 0.09 7.58 -14.54
CA ILE A 179 0.39 8.21 -13.25
C ILE A 179 1.89 8.49 -13.14
N GLY A 180 2.23 9.73 -12.80
CA GLY A 180 3.61 10.15 -12.56
C GLY A 180 4.08 9.92 -11.12
N GLY A 181 5.03 10.73 -10.71
CA GLY A 181 5.43 10.91 -9.32
C GLY A 181 5.93 9.64 -8.65
N ARG A 182 5.09 8.99 -7.85
CA ARG A 182 5.47 7.82 -7.03
C ARG A 182 5.40 6.49 -7.76
N VAL A 183 4.79 6.44 -8.94
CA VAL A 183 4.72 5.24 -9.77
C VAL A 183 5.96 5.17 -10.66
N PRO A 184 6.69 4.03 -10.71
CA PRO A 184 7.90 3.94 -11.50
C PRO A 184 7.61 3.82 -13.00
N ARG A 185 8.46 4.42 -13.81
CA ARG A 185 8.56 4.15 -15.24
C ARG A 185 9.12 2.74 -15.45
N LEU A 186 8.47 1.97 -16.31
CA LEU A 186 8.89 0.62 -16.65
C LEU A 186 9.75 0.57 -17.92
N ASP A 187 9.54 1.49 -18.84
CA ASP A 187 10.18 1.59 -20.15
C ASP A 187 11.70 1.85 -20.13
N ILE A 188 12.26 2.05 -18.96
CA ILE A 188 13.72 2.18 -18.74
C ILE A 188 14.36 0.92 -18.12
N LEU A 189 13.55 -0.09 -17.79
CA LEU A 189 13.97 -1.30 -17.09
C LEU A 189 14.10 -2.48 -18.08
N SER A 190 14.97 -3.45 -17.77
CA SER A 190 15.08 -4.65 -18.60
C SER A 190 13.91 -5.61 -18.36
N ALA A 191 13.57 -6.41 -19.36
CA ALA A 191 12.53 -7.44 -19.26
C ALA A 191 12.84 -8.44 -18.13
N ASP A 192 14.09 -8.94 -18.05
CA ASP A 192 14.51 -9.87 -16.99
C ASP A 192 14.29 -9.28 -15.59
N TYR A 193 14.59 -7.98 -15.42
CA TYR A 193 14.36 -7.31 -14.14
C TYR A 193 12.86 -7.18 -13.84
N LEU A 194 12.04 -6.77 -14.81
CA LEU A 194 10.61 -6.63 -14.65
C LEU A 194 9.94 -7.96 -14.31
N GLU A 195 10.28 -9.03 -15.04
CA GLU A 195 9.76 -10.37 -14.75
C GLU A 195 10.13 -10.85 -13.35
N ALA A 196 11.39 -10.69 -12.95
CA ALA A 196 11.85 -11.03 -11.61
C ALA A 196 11.12 -10.22 -10.52
N GLN A 197 10.80 -8.93 -10.78
CA GLN A 197 10.06 -8.11 -9.82
C GLN A 197 8.57 -8.52 -9.74
N LEU A 198 7.92 -8.84 -10.85
CA LEU A 198 6.55 -9.34 -10.84
C LEU A 198 6.45 -10.64 -10.01
N GLU A 199 7.39 -11.55 -10.20
CA GLU A 199 7.47 -12.78 -9.39
C GLU A 199 7.77 -12.49 -7.91
N ALA A 200 8.64 -11.53 -7.61
CA ALA A 200 8.95 -11.13 -6.24
C ALA A 200 7.74 -10.50 -5.52
N TYR A 201 6.89 -9.75 -6.23
CA TYR A 201 5.63 -9.27 -5.67
C TYR A 201 4.62 -10.39 -5.45
N ARG A 202 4.50 -11.32 -6.40
CA ARG A 202 3.59 -12.47 -6.32
C ARG A 202 3.92 -13.39 -5.14
N THR A 203 5.20 -13.59 -4.89
CA THR A 203 5.68 -14.45 -3.79
C THR A 203 5.80 -13.72 -2.44
N GLY A 204 5.62 -12.39 -2.44
CA GLY A 204 5.83 -11.57 -1.25
C GLY A 204 7.31 -11.32 -0.91
N ALA A 205 8.25 -11.75 -1.74
CA ALA A 205 9.68 -11.50 -1.53
C ALA A 205 10.00 -10.00 -1.61
N ARG A 206 9.31 -9.25 -2.48
CA ARG A 206 9.33 -7.79 -2.51
C ARG A 206 8.04 -7.24 -1.90
N PRO A 207 8.08 -6.56 -0.75
CA PRO A 207 6.88 -6.11 -0.06
C PRO A 207 6.25 -4.90 -0.75
N SER A 208 4.99 -5.02 -1.17
CA SER A 208 4.11 -3.93 -1.64
C SER A 208 2.67 -4.42 -1.66
N GLY A 209 1.78 -3.78 -0.93
CA GLY A 209 0.35 -4.12 -0.93
C GLY A 209 -0.32 -3.78 -2.25
N ILE A 210 0.06 -2.67 -2.88
CA ILE A 210 -0.45 -2.25 -4.19
C ILE A 210 -0.04 -3.26 -5.27
N MET A 211 1.26 -3.56 -5.37
CA MET A 211 1.73 -4.47 -6.41
C MET A 211 1.37 -5.93 -6.15
N ALA A 212 1.32 -6.37 -4.88
CA ALA A 212 0.82 -7.70 -4.53
C ALA A 212 -0.63 -7.89 -5.00
N GLN A 213 -1.51 -6.90 -4.81
CA GLN A 213 -2.86 -6.92 -5.35
C GLN A 213 -2.86 -6.92 -6.89
N ALA A 214 -2.07 -6.04 -7.51
CA ALA A 214 -2.01 -5.89 -8.96
C ALA A 214 -1.61 -7.17 -9.68
N VAL A 215 -0.61 -7.89 -9.18
CA VAL A 215 -0.14 -9.15 -9.83
C VAL A 215 -1.15 -10.29 -9.72
N THR A 216 -2.13 -10.23 -8.81
CA THR A 216 -3.21 -11.23 -8.74
C THR A 216 -4.22 -11.11 -9.88
N LEU A 217 -4.29 -9.94 -10.53
CA LEU A 217 -5.17 -9.67 -11.66
C LEU A 217 -4.55 -10.10 -13.01
N VAL A 218 -3.31 -10.57 -12.97
CA VAL A 218 -2.54 -10.97 -14.14
C VAL A 218 -2.63 -12.49 -14.30
N PRO A 219 -2.99 -13.01 -15.51
CA PRO A 219 -3.02 -14.45 -15.75
C PRO A 219 -1.67 -15.12 -15.45
N GLU A 220 -1.73 -16.33 -14.90
CA GLU A 220 -0.53 -17.11 -14.62
C GLU A 220 0.26 -17.36 -15.93
N GLY A 221 1.57 -17.19 -15.85
CA GLY A 221 2.47 -17.38 -17.00
C GLY A 221 2.59 -16.19 -17.96
N SER A 222 1.91 -15.04 -17.68
CA SER A 222 1.99 -13.85 -18.56
C SER A 222 3.10 -12.87 -18.17
N PHE A 223 3.84 -13.10 -17.09
CA PHE A 223 4.85 -12.16 -16.59
C PHE A 223 5.96 -11.87 -17.60
N ALA A 224 6.49 -12.90 -18.28
CA ALA A 224 7.51 -12.70 -19.31
C ALA A 224 7.01 -11.80 -20.46
N ALA A 225 5.78 -12.04 -20.94
CA ALA A 225 5.20 -11.25 -22.02
C ALA A 225 4.92 -9.80 -21.61
N LEU A 226 4.45 -9.58 -20.37
CA LEU A 226 4.27 -8.23 -19.82
C LEU A 226 5.60 -7.51 -19.64
N ALA A 227 6.61 -8.20 -19.09
CA ALA A 227 7.95 -7.66 -18.90
C ALA A 227 8.57 -7.25 -20.24
N GLU A 228 8.45 -8.08 -21.26
CA GLU A 228 8.91 -7.76 -22.63
C GLU A 228 8.17 -6.54 -23.20
N TYR A 229 6.85 -6.47 -23.06
CA TYR A 229 6.06 -5.34 -23.54
C TYR A 229 6.45 -4.02 -22.89
N PHE A 230 6.57 -3.96 -21.57
CA PHE A 230 6.87 -2.73 -20.84
C PHE A 230 8.35 -2.34 -20.89
N SER A 231 9.26 -3.26 -21.16
CA SER A 231 10.68 -2.99 -21.32
C SER A 231 11.04 -2.42 -22.68
N ALA A 232 10.13 -2.43 -23.66
CA ALA A 232 10.40 -1.90 -24.98
C ALA A 232 10.79 -0.42 -24.86
N PRO A 233 11.97 0.00 -25.35
CA PRO A 233 12.43 1.35 -25.17
C PRO A 233 11.46 2.32 -25.85
N SER A 234 10.88 3.22 -25.07
CA SER A 234 10.27 4.43 -25.63
C SER A 234 11.37 5.21 -26.35
N THR A 235 11.06 5.74 -27.52
CA THR A 235 12.00 6.49 -28.34
C THR A 235 12.58 7.66 -27.53
N GLY A 236 13.82 7.51 -27.04
CA GLY A 236 14.52 8.46 -26.17
C GLY A 236 15.07 7.92 -24.86
N ALA A 237 14.64 6.76 -24.38
CA ALA A 237 15.08 6.18 -23.11
C ALA A 237 16.52 5.61 -23.11
N GLY A 238 17.27 5.78 -24.19
CA GLY A 238 18.60 5.19 -24.38
C GLY A 238 19.81 6.10 -24.25
N ALA A 239 19.61 7.42 -24.09
CA ALA A 239 20.73 8.34 -23.99
C ALA A 239 21.51 8.14 -22.68
N GLU A 240 22.83 7.95 -22.77
CA GLU A 240 23.67 8.14 -21.57
C GLU A 240 23.48 9.54 -21.05
N PRO A 241 23.33 9.70 -19.73
CA PRO A 241 23.16 11.03 -19.17
C PRO A 241 24.40 11.85 -19.46
N VAL A 242 24.18 13.07 -19.99
CA VAL A 242 25.24 14.07 -20.03
C VAL A 242 25.69 14.27 -18.57
N PRO A 243 26.99 14.11 -18.26
CA PRO A 243 27.48 14.32 -16.91
C PRO A 243 27.16 15.74 -16.46
N GLN A 244 26.19 15.88 -15.53
CA GLN A 244 25.94 17.16 -14.89
C GLN A 244 26.90 17.27 -13.72
N GLU A 245 27.72 18.30 -13.69
CA GLU A 245 28.56 18.58 -12.52
C GLU A 245 27.67 19.01 -11.34
N GLY A 246 27.97 18.48 -10.15
CA GLY A 246 27.23 18.83 -8.95
C GLY A 246 27.33 17.78 -7.84
N PRO A 247 26.74 18.07 -6.67
CA PRO A 247 26.79 17.17 -5.50
C PRO A 247 26.26 15.76 -5.80
N GLY A 248 25.18 15.64 -6.56
CA GLY A 248 24.61 14.35 -6.94
C GLY A 248 25.53 13.51 -7.82
N THR A 249 26.30 14.13 -8.72
CA THR A 249 27.28 13.43 -9.56
C THR A 249 28.43 12.87 -8.72
N ALA A 250 28.97 13.67 -7.81
CA ALA A 250 30.03 13.25 -6.92
C ALA A 250 29.58 12.08 -6.04
N LEU A 251 28.42 12.19 -5.42
CA LEU A 251 27.85 11.15 -4.56
C LEU A 251 27.56 9.88 -5.36
N ALA A 252 26.93 9.96 -6.54
CA ALA A 252 26.65 8.78 -7.36
C ALA A 252 27.89 8.07 -7.87
N ARG A 253 28.99 8.81 -8.20
CA ARG A 253 30.22 8.25 -8.78
C ARG A 253 31.25 7.79 -7.75
N GLN A 254 31.32 8.47 -6.62
CA GLN A 254 32.38 8.28 -5.63
C GLN A 254 31.84 7.73 -4.31
N GLY A 255 30.54 7.99 -4.01
CA GLY A 255 29.98 7.71 -2.70
C GLY A 255 30.55 8.61 -1.61
N THR A 256 30.38 8.18 -0.38
CA THR A 256 31.00 8.77 0.81
C THR A 256 31.81 7.70 1.53
N ARG A 257 32.28 7.99 2.74
CA ARG A 257 32.93 6.99 3.59
C ARG A 257 32.01 5.79 3.89
N ASP A 258 30.71 6.08 4.10
CA ASP A 258 29.73 5.12 4.62
C ASP A 258 28.71 4.69 3.55
N VAL A 259 28.62 5.42 2.42
CA VAL A 259 27.72 5.15 1.30
C VAL A 259 28.54 4.82 0.05
N PRO A 260 28.39 3.62 -0.55
CA PRO A 260 29.13 3.24 -1.75
C PRO A 260 28.69 4.04 -2.99
N ALA A 261 29.55 4.08 -4.00
CA ALA A 261 29.21 4.71 -5.28
C ALA A 261 28.06 3.99 -5.98
N CYS A 262 26.92 4.65 -6.15
CA CYS A 262 25.70 4.08 -6.74
C CYS A 262 25.92 3.56 -8.16
N LEU A 263 26.74 4.28 -8.96
CA LEU A 263 27.05 3.92 -10.34
C LEU A 263 27.94 2.66 -10.47
N ALA A 264 28.51 2.16 -9.38
CA ALA A 264 29.22 0.88 -9.40
C ALA A 264 28.30 -0.32 -9.73
N CYS A 265 27.01 -0.22 -9.33
CA CYS A 265 25.98 -1.21 -9.61
C CYS A 265 24.95 -0.74 -10.62
N HIS A 266 24.57 0.54 -10.59
CA HIS A 266 23.51 1.15 -11.40
C HIS A 266 24.02 1.94 -12.62
N GLY A 267 25.32 1.93 -12.89
CA GLY A 267 25.94 2.66 -14.00
C GLY A 267 25.91 1.90 -15.32
N GLY A 268 26.04 2.66 -16.45
CA GLY A 268 26.03 2.12 -17.80
C GLY A 268 24.64 1.91 -18.40
N GLN A 269 24.60 1.53 -19.68
CA GLN A 269 23.34 1.24 -20.39
C GLN A 269 22.73 -0.09 -19.93
N THR A 270 23.54 -1.04 -19.54
CA THR A 270 23.15 -2.32 -18.95
C THR A 270 23.81 -2.44 -17.58
N PRO A 271 23.13 -2.02 -16.51
CA PRO A 271 23.67 -2.14 -15.15
C PRO A 271 24.02 -3.58 -14.80
N ARG A 272 25.15 -3.79 -14.16
CA ARG A 272 25.68 -5.14 -13.88
C ARG A 272 24.96 -5.87 -12.74
N LYS A 273 24.39 -5.13 -11.78
CA LYS A 273 23.85 -5.71 -10.54
C LYS A 273 22.55 -5.07 -10.04
N GLY A 274 22.00 -4.07 -10.72
CA GLY A 274 20.80 -3.38 -10.27
C GLY A 274 19.99 -2.83 -11.44
N PRO A 275 18.79 -2.30 -11.19
CA PRO A 275 17.98 -1.67 -12.22
C PRO A 275 18.62 -0.38 -12.73
N ARG A 276 18.26 0.04 -13.94
CA ARG A 276 18.59 1.35 -14.46
C ARG A 276 17.83 2.42 -13.66
N LEU A 277 18.51 3.48 -13.24
CA LEU A 277 17.92 4.55 -12.44
C LEU A 277 17.71 5.85 -13.25
N PHE A 278 18.51 6.05 -14.31
CA PHE A 278 18.47 7.27 -15.11
C PHE A 278 17.14 7.44 -15.83
N GLY A 279 16.53 8.60 -15.62
CA GLY A 279 15.22 8.97 -16.17
C GLY A 279 14.03 8.46 -15.35
N GLN A 280 14.26 7.81 -14.21
CA GLN A 280 13.20 7.38 -13.30
C GLN A 280 12.58 8.58 -12.56
N ASN A 281 11.34 8.43 -12.11
CA ASN A 281 10.62 9.46 -11.38
C ASN A 281 11.31 9.82 -10.05
N GLU A 282 11.54 11.10 -9.80
CA GLU A 282 12.26 11.61 -8.62
C GLU A 282 11.59 11.18 -7.31
N ALA A 283 10.26 11.34 -7.22
CA ALA A 283 9.52 10.99 -6.02
C ALA A 283 9.52 9.47 -5.75
N TYR A 284 9.48 8.65 -6.82
CA TYR A 284 9.63 7.20 -6.68
C TYR A 284 11.01 6.83 -6.14
N LEU A 285 12.08 7.41 -6.71
CA LEU A 285 13.46 7.13 -6.25
C LEU A 285 13.65 7.54 -4.78
N ALA A 286 13.15 8.71 -4.39
CA ALA A 286 13.23 9.18 -3.01
C ALA A 286 12.49 8.24 -2.05
N ALA A 287 11.28 7.82 -2.40
CA ALA A 287 10.50 6.89 -1.61
C ALA A 287 11.21 5.53 -1.47
N GLN A 288 11.73 4.97 -2.58
CA GLN A 288 12.45 3.70 -2.54
C GLN A 288 13.72 3.77 -1.69
N LEU A 289 14.55 4.82 -1.86
CA LEU A 289 15.76 4.98 -1.05
C LEU A 289 15.44 5.13 0.45
N THR A 290 14.37 5.84 0.78
CA THR A 290 13.89 5.95 2.17
C THR A 290 13.50 4.58 2.73
N LEU A 291 12.69 3.80 2.00
CA LEU A 291 12.26 2.46 2.42
C LEU A 291 13.46 1.49 2.60
N TRP A 292 14.48 1.60 1.74
CA TRP A 292 15.70 0.82 1.87
C TRP A 292 16.51 1.25 3.10
N ARG A 293 16.70 2.56 3.31
CA ARG A 293 17.42 3.12 4.46
C ARG A 293 16.76 2.70 5.77
N ASP A 294 15.46 2.81 5.85
CA ASP A 294 14.68 2.56 7.07
C ASP A 294 14.48 1.06 7.34
N GLY A 295 15.00 0.18 6.47
CA GLY A 295 14.93 -1.27 6.63
C GLY A 295 13.56 -1.88 6.33
N THR A 296 12.65 -1.14 5.73
CA THR A 296 11.36 -1.64 5.23
C THR A 296 11.56 -2.61 4.07
N LEU A 297 12.48 -2.25 3.14
CA LEU A 297 12.90 -3.13 2.06
C LEU A 297 14.19 -3.84 2.45
N THR A 298 14.18 -5.17 2.43
CA THR A 298 15.33 -6.01 2.81
C THR A 298 15.60 -7.15 1.82
N HIS A 299 14.80 -7.24 0.76
CA HIS A 299 14.84 -8.34 -0.20
C HIS A 299 16.12 -8.38 -1.05
N ASP A 300 16.89 -7.29 -1.13
CA ASP A 300 18.24 -7.26 -1.69
C ASP A 300 19.24 -6.80 -0.61
N PRO A 301 20.08 -7.70 -0.07
CA PRO A 301 21.02 -7.37 0.99
C PRO A 301 22.08 -6.33 0.60
N LEU A 302 22.45 -6.27 -0.70
CA LEU A 302 23.44 -5.29 -1.18
C LEU A 302 22.83 -3.89 -1.18
N MET A 303 21.59 -3.77 -1.67
CA MET A 303 20.89 -2.47 -1.68
C MET A 303 20.58 -2.01 -0.25
N ALA A 304 20.13 -2.91 0.63
CA ALA A 304 19.89 -2.60 2.04
C ALA A 304 21.16 -2.09 2.74
N ALA A 305 22.30 -2.73 2.50
CA ALA A 305 23.58 -2.28 3.06
C ALA A 305 24.03 -0.93 2.47
N ALA A 306 23.84 -0.72 1.16
CA ALA A 306 24.27 0.49 0.47
C ALA A 306 23.47 1.74 0.84
N SER A 307 22.23 1.59 1.27
CA SER A 307 21.31 2.71 1.56
C SER A 307 21.19 3.06 3.04
N ARG A 308 21.62 2.17 3.94
CA ARG A 308 21.41 2.28 5.40
C ARG A 308 21.87 3.60 5.99
N ASP A 309 23.00 4.12 5.54
CA ASP A 309 23.64 5.31 6.10
C ASP A 309 23.33 6.60 5.31
N LEU A 310 22.40 6.54 4.34
CA LEU A 310 21.96 7.71 3.58
C LEU A 310 21.24 8.71 4.46
N THR A 311 21.65 9.96 4.38
CA THR A 311 20.89 11.09 4.95
C THR A 311 19.71 11.45 4.06
N THR A 312 18.73 12.17 4.59
CA THR A 312 17.58 12.66 3.82
C THR A 312 18.03 13.59 2.67
N GLU A 313 19.01 14.44 2.91
CA GLU A 313 19.58 15.33 1.90
C GLU A 313 20.27 14.57 0.77
N GLU A 314 20.99 13.49 1.09
CA GLU A 314 21.62 12.61 0.09
C GLU A 314 20.57 11.87 -0.74
N ILE A 315 19.49 11.38 -0.12
CA ILE A 315 18.36 10.77 -0.82
C ILE A 315 17.74 11.74 -1.83
N GLU A 316 17.43 12.96 -1.41
CA GLU A 316 16.88 13.99 -2.30
C GLU A 316 17.86 14.34 -3.46
N THR A 317 19.13 14.46 -3.13
CA THR A 317 20.18 14.79 -4.09
C THR A 317 20.37 13.70 -5.14
N LEU A 318 20.43 12.43 -4.72
CA LEU A 318 20.54 11.27 -5.62
C LEU A 318 19.27 11.09 -6.47
N SER A 319 18.10 11.22 -5.87
CA SER A 319 16.82 11.08 -6.58
C SER A 319 16.69 12.12 -7.69
N ARG A 320 17.04 13.37 -7.38
CA ARG A 320 17.07 14.48 -8.37
C ARG A 320 18.13 14.25 -9.45
N TYR A 321 19.29 13.76 -9.10
CA TYR A 321 20.35 13.45 -10.05
C TYR A 321 19.90 12.41 -11.07
N PHE A 322 19.41 11.26 -10.59
CA PHE A 322 18.98 10.17 -11.47
C PHE A 322 17.73 10.51 -12.30
N ALA A 323 16.81 11.29 -11.76
CA ALA A 323 15.62 11.70 -12.47
C ALA A 323 15.89 12.66 -13.63
N ARG A 324 16.90 13.55 -13.50
CA ARG A 324 17.25 14.56 -14.52
C ARG A 324 18.14 14.02 -15.62
N ALA A 325 18.95 13.03 -15.32
CA ALA A 325 19.90 12.46 -16.25
C ALA A 325 19.22 11.46 -17.17
N GLY A 326 18.66 11.92 -18.27
CA GLY A 326 17.94 11.08 -19.25
C GLY A 326 16.78 11.74 -19.94
N ARG A 327 16.54 13.04 -19.66
CA ARG A 327 15.60 13.88 -20.39
C ARG A 327 16.27 14.64 -21.52
#